data_5ccfb8546f799daf06a842cdf6e40d97
#
_entry.id   5ccfb8546f799daf06a842cdf6e40d97
#
_cell.length_a   1.000
_cell.length_b   1.000
_cell.length_c   1.000
_cell.angle_alpha   90.00
_cell.angle_beta   90.00
_cell.angle_gamma   90.00
#
_symmetry.space_group_name_H-M   'P 1'
#
loop_
_entity.id
_entity.type
_entity.pdbx_description
1 polymer ?
#
loop_
_entity_poly.entity_id
_entity_poly.type
_entity_poly.pdbx_seq_one_letter_code
_entity_poly.pdbx_strand_id
1 'polypeptide(L)'
;MSAAFVHGVGTSRFGRQPGVGAPSLVQQAVTEALDDAGVDDVRELDAVFAGTVFGAPGTAQRALQLLGITGVPILTFENACATSSTALHEARHAVLSGRFGRVLCLGVETMTLHFSGPITPEETDAEGRAGLALPGVYAMVASRYEHLYGLEPKALAAVSVKNRRHGALNPRAQHGAEVTAEEVLASRMVADPLTLLQCCDISDAATAAVIGGERGVGRDVRIAASALRSGELWDHRSTHPWGYELMAGVAADAWHEAGIGPGDVDVFEVHDAFTIGEITATEALGITEPGGGCDLVLSGHTALGGRQPVNPSGGLLSRGHPLGATGLAQVAEAVWQLRGEAGARQVEGARVAAVETMGGGTAGIDGNGCVVVVLGG
;
A
#
# COMPACT_ATOMS: atom_id res chain seq x y z
N MET A 1 -9.52 17.88 -21.03
CA MET A 1 -9.17 16.47 -20.79
C MET A 1 -10.02 15.99 -19.63
N SER A 2 -10.60 14.80 -19.72
CA SER A 2 -11.30 14.18 -18.58
C SER A 2 -10.31 13.98 -17.44
N ALA A 3 -10.74 14.21 -16.20
CA ALA A 3 -9.95 13.99 -15.00
C ALA A 3 -10.66 12.95 -14.12
N ALA A 4 -9.93 12.30 -13.25
CA ALA A 4 -10.48 11.41 -12.24
C ALA A 4 -10.09 11.92 -10.86
N PHE A 5 -11.03 11.83 -9.92
CA PHE A 5 -10.87 12.32 -8.55
C PHE A 5 -11.25 11.25 -7.54
N VAL A 6 -10.60 11.30 -6.38
CA VAL A 6 -11.05 10.62 -5.18
C VAL A 6 -12.01 11.57 -4.47
N HIS A 7 -13.28 11.22 -4.40
CA HIS A 7 -14.32 12.00 -3.72
C HIS A 7 -14.38 11.69 -2.24
N GLY A 8 -14.22 10.43 -1.86
CA GLY A 8 -14.24 10.00 -0.48
C GLY A 8 -13.42 8.75 -0.25
N VAL A 9 -12.93 8.60 0.98
CA VAL A 9 -12.16 7.44 1.44
C VAL A 9 -12.68 6.98 2.79
N GLY A 10 -12.54 5.67 3.04
CA GLY A 10 -12.91 5.10 4.33
C GLY A 10 -12.12 3.83 4.63
N THR A 11 -11.89 3.57 5.92
CA THR A 11 -11.18 2.39 6.36
C THR A 11 -11.86 1.80 7.60
N SER A 12 -11.86 0.49 7.74
CA SER A 12 -12.06 -0.11 9.05
C SER A 12 -10.81 0.10 9.91
N ARG A 13 -10.86 -0.26 11.20
CA ARG A 13 -9.66 -0.35 12.03
C ARG A 13 -8.77 -1.46 11.49
N PHE A 14 -7.44 -1.24 11.50
CA PHE A 14 -6.44 -2.24 11.17
C PHE A 14 -6.06 -3.07 12.40
N GLY A 15 -5.79 -4.35 12.21
CA GLY A 15 -5.27 -5.20 13.27
C GLY A 15 -5.75 -6.63 13.20
N ARG A 16 -5.28 -7.45 14.13
CA ARG A 16 -5.76 -8.82 14.29
C ARG A 16 -7.16 -8.79 14.92
N GLN A 17 -8.15 -9.21 14.17
CA GLN A 17 -9.56 -9.19 14.57
C GLN A 17 -10.20 -10.59 14.42
N PRO A 18 -9.74 -11.59 15.19
CA PRO A 18 -10.20 -12.97 15.06
C PRO A 18 -11.72 -13.04 15.24
N GLY A 19 -12.41 -13.70 14.30
CA GLY A 19 -13.85 -13.84 14.31
C GLY A 19 -14.62 -12.69 13.67
N VAL A 20 -13.96 -11.61 13.24
CA VAL A 20 -14.60 -10.54 12.47
C VAL A 20 -14.55 -10.92 10.99
N GLY A 21 -15.71 -11.05 10.37
CA GLY A 21 -15.82 -11.39 8.95
C GLY A 21 -15.75 -10.17 8.03
N ALA A 22 -15.42 -10.42 6.76
CA ALA A 22 -15.34 -9.40 5.72
C ALA A 22 -16.57 -8.46 5.65
N PRO A 23 -17.83 -8.92 5.81
CA PRO A 23 -18.99 -8.03 5.77
C PRO A 23 -18.94 -6.88 6.79
N SER A 24 -18.50 -7.16 8.02
CA SER A 24 -18.42 -6.12 9.07
C SER A 24 -17.33 -5.08 8.77
N LEU A 25 -16.18 -5.53 8.27
CA LEU A 25 -15.08 -4.63 7.88
C LEU A 25 -15.48 -3.77 6.67
N VAL A 26 -16.08 -4.40 5.65
CA VAL A 26 -16.55 -3.71 4.44
C VAL A 26 -17.61 -2.67 4.79
N GLN A 27 -18.55 -3.01 5.67
CA GLN A 27 -19.56 -2.04 6.12
C GLN A 27 -18.94 -0.78 6.70
N GLN A 28 -17.96 -0.92 7.59
CA GLN A 28 -17.26 0.24 8.19
C GLN A 28 -16.60 1.10 7.11
N ALA A 29 -15.77 0.49 6.26
CA ALA A 29 -14.98 1.21 5.26
C ALA A 29 -15.86 1.85 4.17
N VAL A 30 -16.87 1.14 3.68
CA VAL A 30 -17.75 1.64 2.61
C VAL A 30 -18.67 2.73 3.12
N THR A 31 -19.26 2.58 4.31
CA THR A 31 -20.09 3.64 4.90
C THR A 31 -19.29 4.93 5.06
N GLU A 32 -18.08 4.85 5.64
CA GLU A 32 -17.21 6.02 5.79
C GLU A 32 -16.84 6.65 4.44
N ALA A 33 -16.51 5.84 3.42
CA ALA A 33 -16.16 6.36 2.10
C ALA A 33 -17.33 7.04 1.38
N LEU A 34 -18.54 6.52 1.52
CA LEU A 34 -19.76 7.12 0.95
C LEU A 34 -20.11 8.42 1.67
N ASP A 35 -20.07 8.43 3.01
CA ASP A 35 -20.31 9.62 3.83
C ASP A 35 -19.29 10.73 3.49
N ASP A 36 -18.00 10.37 3.36
CA ASP A 36 -16.91 11.28 3.00
C ASP A 36 -17.06 11.84 1.57
N ALA A 37 -17.61 11.04 0.66
CA ALA A 37 -17.93 11.44 -0.72
C ALA A 37 -19.26 12.22 -0.85
N GLY A 38 -20.07 12.31 0.20
CA GLY A 38 -21.41 12.89 0.15
C GLY A 38 -22.38 12.09 -0.73
N VAL A 39 -22.24 10.76 -0.76
CA VAL A 39 -23.12 9.85 -1.50
C VAL A 39 -24.18 9.28 -0.57
N ASP A 40 -25.37 9.85 -0.62
CA ASP A 40 -26.49 9.47 0.23
C ASP A 40 -27.26 8.24 -0.31
N ASP A 41 -27.17 8.00 -1.60
CA ASP A 41 -27.87 6.90 -2.28
C ASP A 41 -26.88 5.98 -3.01
N VAL A 42 -26.76 4.75 -2.57
CA VAL A 42 -25.87 3.75 -3.18
C VAL A 42 -26.19 3.48 -4.66
N ARG A 43 -27.40 3.84 -5.13
CA ARG A 43 -27.78 3.75 -6.55
C ARG A 43 -27.07 4.76 -7.45
N GLU A 44 -26.37 5.73 -6.88
CA GLU A 44 -25.51 6.64 -7.64
C GLU A 44 -24.16 6.02 -8.05
N LEU A 45 -23.86 4.82 -7.56
CA LEU A 45 -22.71 4.05 -7.98
C LEU A 45 -22.98 3.32 -9.29
N ASP A 46 -22.13 3.50 -10.29
CA ASP A 46 -22.24 2.82 -11.58
C ASP A 46 -21.58 1.45 -11.57
N ALA A 47 -20.55 1.25 -10.74
CA ALA A 47 -19.81 -0.01 -10.63
C ALA A 47 -19.07 -0.11 -9.30
N VAL A 48 -18.69 -1.34 -8.94
CA VAL A 48 -17.77 -1.62 -7.83
C VAL A 48 -16.56 -2.39 -8.35
N PHE A 49 -15.37 -1.93 -8.01
CA PHE A 49 -14.10 -2.59 -8.28
C PHE A 49 -13.51 -3.06 -6.95
N ALA A 50 -13.50 -4.35 -6.72
CA ALA A 50 -13.20 -4.94 -5.42
C ALA A 50 -12.00 -5.88 -5.48
N GLY A 51 -11.25 -5.98 -4.38
CA GLY A 51 -10.12 -6.87 -4.28
C GLY A 51 -10.00 -7.56 -2.92
N THR A 52 -9.58 -8.82 -2.98
CA THR A 52 -9.19 -9.64 -1.82
C THR A 52 -8.23 -10.72 -2.32
N VAL A 53 -7.26 -11.12 -1.50
CA VAL A 53 -6.27 -12.16 -1.86
C VAL A 53 -6.74 -13.53 -1.36
N PHE A 54 -7.14 -13.62 -0.10
CA PHE A 54 -7.54 -14.88 0.54
C PHE A 54 -9.06 -15.04 0.70
N GLY A 55 -9.84 -14.04 0.29
CA GLY A 55 -11.29 -14.11 0.37
C GLY A 55 -11.88 -15.17 -0.54
N ALA A 56 -12.86 -15.92 -0.05
CA ALA A 56 -13.59 -16.89 -0.86
C ALA A 56 -14.29 -16.20 -2.06
N PRO A 57 -14.52 -16.92 -3.18
CA PRO A 57 -15.29 -16.38 -4.31
C PRO A 57 -16.60 -15.74 -3.87
N GLY A 58 -16.89 -14.53 -4.36
CA GLY A 58 -18.08 -13.77 -4.00
C GLY A 58 -18.03 -13.04 -2.65
N THR A 59 -16.87 -12.93 -2.01
CA THR A 59 -16.72 -12.20 -0.74
C THR A 59 -17.19 -10.75 -0.85
N ALA A 60 -16.79 -10.03 -1.90
CA ALA A 60 -17.22 -8.66 -2.13
C ALA A 60 -18.73 -8.57 -2.35
N GLN A 61 -19.31 -9.42 -3.19
CA GLN A 61 -20.74 -9.42 -3.49
C GLN A 61 -21.60 -9.66 -2.24
N ARG A 62 -21.20 -10.62 -1.39
CA ARG A 62 -21.91 -10.90 -0.13
C ARG A 62 -21.84 -9.74 0.85
N ALA A 63 -20.70 -9.08 0.95
CA ALA A 63 -20.54 -7.92 1.83
C ALA A 63 -21.34 -6.72 1.32
N LEU A 64 -21.27 -6.42 0.02
CA LEU A 64 -21.95 -5.29 -0.61
C LEU A 64 -23.48 -5.45 -0.62
N GLN A 65 -23.98 -6.68 -0.76
CA GLN A 65 -25.41 -6.97 -0.67
C GLN A 65 -26.02 -6.49 0.66
N LEU A 66 -25.29 -6.60 1.76
CA LEU A 66 -25.78 -6.16 3.09
C LEU A 66 -25.88 -4.62 3.18
N LEU A 67 -25.21 -3.89 2.27
CA LEU A 67 -25.28 -2.45 2.14
C LEU A 67 -26.27 -1.99 1.07
N GLY A 68 -26.99 -2.92 0.43
CA GLY A 68 -27.90 -2.62 -0.67
C GLY A 68 -27.21 -2.30 -2.00
N ILE A 69 -25.88 -2.47 -2.09
CA ILE A 69 -25.12 -2.24 -3.32
C ILE A 69 -25.25 -3.48 -4.20
N THR A 70 -26.24 -3.45 -5.07
CA THR A 70 -26.60 -4.53 -5.99
C THR A 70 -27.07 -3.96 -7.34
N GLY A 71 -27.14 -4.80 -8.36
CA GLY A 71 -27.64 -4.39 -9.68
C GLY A 71 -26.64 -3.61 -10.53
N VAL A 72 -25.43 -3.41 -10.02
CA VAL A 72 -24.31 -2.79 -10.75
C VAL A 72 -23.20 -3.81 -11.03
N PRO A 73 -22.36 -3.61 -12.05
CA PRO A 73 -21.19 -4.45 -12.27
C PRO A 73 -20.27 -4.44 -11.04
N ILE A 74 -19.92 -5.64 -10.55
CA ILE A 74 -18.92 -5.83 -9.51
C ILE A 74 -17.77 -6.63 -10.12
N LEU A 75 -16.62 -5.99 -10.32
CA LEU A 75 -15.40 -6.60 -10.83
C LEU A 75 -14.47 -6.91 -9.67
N THR A 76 -13.86 -8.10 -9.70
CA THR A 76 -12.90 -8.51 -8.68
C THR A 76 -11.50 -8.59 -9.27
N PHE A 77 -10.52 -8.10 -8.52
CA PHE A 77 -9.10 -8.06 -8.87
C PHE A 77 -8.30 -8.84 -7.84
N GLU A 78 -7.18 -9.40 -8.29
CA GLU A 78 -6.18 -10.01 -7.43
C GLU A 78 -4.79 -9.78 -8.06
N ASN A 79 -3.91 -9.11 -7.32
CA ASN A 79 -2.50 -8.86 -7.64
C ASN A 79 -1.68 -8.84 -6.33
N ALA A 80 -1.90 -9.88 -5.50
CA ALA A 80 -1.30 -9.98 -4.17
C ALA A 80 -1.50 -8.66 -3.37
N CYS A 81 -0.44 -8.11 -2.78
CA CYS A 81 -0.53 -6.89 -1.98
C CYS A 81 -0.94 -5.65 -2.78
N ALA A 82 -0.77 -5.63 -4.12
CA ALA A 82 -1.18 -4.54 -5.01
C ALA A 82 -2.64 -4.62 -5.46
N THR A 83 -3.43 -5.53 -4.91
CA THR A 83 -4.81 -5.83 -5.32
C THR A 83 -5.71 -4.59 -5.35
N SER A 84 -5.82 -3.83 -4.27
CA SER A 84 -6.73 -2.69 -4.24
C SER A 84 -6.21 -1.45 -4.95
N SER A 85 -4.89 -1.28 -5.07
CA SER A 85 -4.32 -0.25 -5.95
C SER A 85 -4.54 -0.56 -7.43
N THR A 86 -4.53 -1.86 -7.82
CA THR A 86 -4.96 -2.29 -9.15
C THR A 86 -6.43 -1.94 -9.41
N ALA A 87 -7.31 -2.20 -8.43
CA ALA A 87 -8.72 -1.83 -8.55
C ALA A 87 -8.92 -0.31 -8.75
N LEU A 88 -8.15 0.52 -8.05
CA LEU A 88 -8.15 1.97 -8.22
C LEU A 88 -7.61 2.39 -9.59
N HIS A 89 -6.52 1.78 -10.07
CA HIS A 89 -5.96 2.00 -11.40
C HIS A 89 -7.01 1.78 -12.48
N GLU A 90 -7.69 0.64 -12.45
CA GLU A 90 -8.73 0.30 -13.41
C GLU A 90 -9.98 1.20 -13.27
N ALA A 91 -10.36 1.56 -12.05
CA ALA A 91 -11.47 2.50 -11.82
C ALA A 91 -11.18 3.88 -12.42
N ARG A 92 -9.95 4.40 -12.25
CA ARG A 92 -9.51 5.63 -12.89
C ARG A 92 -9.66 5.56 -14.41
N HIS A 93 -9.19 4.48 -15.03
CA HIS A 93 -9.31 4.29 -16.49
C HIS A 93 -10.76 4.18 -16.96
N ALA A 94 -11.59 3.48 -16.19
CA ALA A 94 -13.03 3.36 -16.48
C ALA A 94 -13.74 4.72 -16.43
N VAL A 95 -13.38 5.58 -15.46
CA VAL A 95 -13.90 6.93 -15.32
C VAL A 95 -13.37 7.84 -16.45
N LEU A 96 -12.06 7.84 -16.72
CA LEU A 96 -11.45 8.66 -17.77
C LEU A 96 -11.99 8.34 -19.17
N SER A 97 -12.31 7.06 -19.43
CA SER A 97 -12.92 6.63 -20.69
C SER A 97 -14.43 6.94 -20.80
N GLY A 98 -15.05 7.43 -19.73
CA GLY A 98 -16.49 7.67 -19.66
C GLY A 98 -17.35 6.41 -19.59
N ARG A 99 -16.74 5.23 -19.30
CA ARG A 99 -17.48 3.98 -19.12
C ARG A 99 -18.36 4.01 -17.89
N PHE A 100 -17.88 4.61 -16.80
CA PHE A 100 -18.58 4.84 -15.56
C PHE A 100 -18.34 6.26 -15.05
N GLY A 101 -19.35 6.89 -14.48
CA GLY A 101 -19.26 8.21 -13.88
C GLY A 101 -18.75 8.17 -12.45
N ARG A 102 -19.19 7.14 -11.69
CA ARG A 102 -18.83 6.96 -10.26
C ARG A 102 -18.60 5.50 -9.93
N VAL A 103 -17.40 5.17 -9.44
CA VAL A 103 -16.96 3.81 -9.11
C VAL A 103 -16.59 3.74 -7.63
N LEU A 104 -17.11 2.74 -6.92
CA LEU A 104 -16.62 2.37 -5.59
C LEU A 104 -15.45 1.39 -5.75
N CYS A 105 -14.27 1.77 -5.26
CA CYS A 105 -13.14 0.86 -5.08
C CYS A 105 -13.19 0.27 -3.65
N LEU A 106 -12.92 -1.02 -3.53
CA LEU A 106 -12.96 -1.76 -2.27
C LEU A 106 -11.79 -2.73 -2.17
N GLY A 107 -11.06 -2.70 -1.07
CA GLY A 107 -10.13 -3.75 -0.68
C GLY A 107 -10.53 -4.35 0.65
N VAL A 108 -10.50 -5.66 0.79
CA VAL A 108 -10.80 -6.33 2.07
C VAL A 108 -9.92 -7.55 2.27
N GLU A 109 -9.42 -7.70 3.50
CA GLU A 109 -8.70 -8.91 3.89
C GLU A 109 -9.03 -9.30 5.32
N THR A 110 -9.16 -10.61 5.54
CA THR A 110 -9.42 -11.22 6.86
C THR A 110 -8.37 -12.30 7.11
N MET A 111 -7.10 -11.87 7.23
CA MET A 111 -5.96 -12.80 7.29
C MET A 111 -6.00 -13.69 8.52
N THR A 112 -6.53 -13.20 9.66
CA THR A 112 -6.63 -14.01 10.89
C THR A 112 -7.62 -15.16 10.81
N LEU A 113 -8.49 -15.20 9.79
CA LEU A 113 -9.33 -16.35 9.49
C LEU A 113 -8.56 -17.47 8.76
N HIS A 114 -7.44 -17.15 8.14
CA HIS A 114 -6.64 -18.08 7.33
C HIS A 114 -5.31 -18.43 7.99
N PHE A 115 -4.71 -17.51 8.75
CA PHE A 115 -3.36 -17.64 9.30
C PHE A 115 -3.33 -17.31 10.79
N SER A 116 -2.56 -18.08 11.54
CA SER A 116 -2.22 -17.78 12.95
C SER A 116 -0.82 -17.16 13.10
N GLY A 117 -0.03 -17.18 12.04
CA GLY A 117 1.35 -16.70 11.95
C GLY A 117 1.70 -16.25 10.53
N PRO A 118 2.92 -16.45 10.05
CA PRO A 118 3.33 -16.13 8.69
C PRO A 118 2.41 -16.76 7.64
N ILE A 119 2.27 -16.10 6.50
CA ILE A 119 1.53 -16.65 5.34
C ILE A 119 2.22 -17.93 4.89
N THR A 120 1.44 -19.01 4.77
CA THR A 120 1.92 -20.28 4.25
C THR A 120 2.31 -20.11 2.77
N PRO A 121 3.50 -20.60 2.36
CA PRO A 121 3.90 -20.58 0.96
C PRO A 121 2.89 -21.31 0.05
N GLU A 122 2.69 -20.79 -1.14
CA GLU A 122 1.75 -21.34 -2.12
C GLU A 122 2.34 -22.62 -2.77
N GLU A 123 1.68 -23.76 -2.60
CA GLU A 123 2.17 -25.06 -3.09
C GLU A 123 2.14 -25.21 -4.62
N THR A 124 1.38 -24.38 -5.32
CA THR A 124 1.34 -24.36 -6.78
C THR A 124 2.56 -23.67 -7.39
N ASP A 125 3.26 -22.87 -6.59
CA ASP A 125 4.46 -22.14 -6.96
C ASP A 125 5.74 -22.94 -6.66
N ALA A 126 6.78 -22.81 -7.50
CA ALA A 126 8.01 -23.58 -7.34
C ALA A 126 8.79 -23.24 -6.07
N GLU A 127 8.85 -21.97 -5.71
CA GLU A 127 9.52 -21.48 -4.49
C GLU A 127 8.68 -21.83 -3.26
N GLY A 128 7.35 -21.72 -3.36
CA GLY A 128 6.42 -22.14 -2.33
C GLY A 128 6.54 -23.63 -2.01
N ARG A 129 6.64 -24.50 -3.02
CA ARG A 129 6.92 -25.94 -2.83
C ARG A 129 8.26 -26.20 -2.16
N ALA A 130 9.25 -25.34 -2.38
CA ALA A 130 10.54 -25.39 -1.69
C ALA A 130 10.49 -24.85 -0.26
N GLY A 131 9.34 -24.33 0.19
CA GLY A 131 9.13 -23.79 1.53
C GLY A 131 9.59 -22.34 1.69
N LEU A 132 9.83 -21.61 0.60
CA LEU A 132 10.24 -20.21 0.65
C LEU A 132 9.03 -19.32 0.97
N ALA A 133 8.99 -18.79 2.18
CA ALA A 133 8.02 -17.80 2.62
C ALA A 133 8.54 -16.36 2.36
N LEU A 134 7.62 -15.38 2.27
CA LEU A 134 7.95 -13.98 2.01
C LEU A 134 9.06 -13.39 2.88
N PRO A 135 9.16 -13.68 4.19
CA PRO A 135 10.31 -13.22 4.98
C PRO A 135 11.66 -13.67 4.42
N GLY A 136 11.73 -14.88 3.87
CA GLY A 136 12.94 -15.41 3.22
C GLY A 136 13.26 -14.65 1.92
N VAL A 137 12.25 -14.32 1.10
CA VAL A 137 12.44 -13.51 -0.11
C VAL A 137 13.05 -12.15 0.24
N TYR A 138 12.46 -11.42 1.19
CA TYR A 138 12.98 -10.12 1.59
C TYR A 138 14.32 -10.19 2.34
N ALA A 139 14.61 -11.28 3.02
CA ALA A 139 15.95 -11.52 3.58
C ALA A 139 16.99 -11.68 2.46
N MET A 140 16.67 -12.34 1.35
CA MET A 140 17.53 -12.40 0.17
C MET A 140 17.68 -11.02 -0.49
N VAL A 141 16.63 -10.19 -0.52
CA VAL A 141 16.72 -8.78 -0.95
C VAL A 141 17.72 -8.02 -0.09
N ALA A 142 17.63 -8.14 1.24
CA ALA A 142 18.54 -7.50 2.17
C ALA A 142 19.99 -7.98 1.99
N SER A 143 20.20 -9.28 1.85
CA SER A 143 21.53 -9.86 1.59
C SER A 143 22.11 -9.41 0.23
N ARG A 144 21.25 -9.30 -0.79
CA ARG A 144 21.67 -8.76 -2.09
C ARG A 144 22.05 -7.30 -2.01
N TYR A 145 21.24 -6.50 -1.28
CA TYR A 145 21.53 -5.08 -1.03
C TYR A 145 22.85 -4.89 -0.29
N GLU A 146 23.10 -5.71 0.76
CA GLU A 146 24.35 -5.72 1.50
C GLU A 146 25.56 -5.99 0.59
N HIS A 147 25.44 -6.98 -0.31
CA HIS A 147 26.49 -7.31 -1.25
C HIS A 147 26.80 -6.17 -2.24
N LEU A 148 25.78 -5.45 -2.69
CA LEU A 148 25.91 -4.40 -3.72
C LEU A 148 26.39 -3.06 -3.13
N TYR A 149 25.85 -2.68 -1.97
CA TYR A 149 25.98 -1.32 -1.46
C TYR A 149 26.48 -1.26 -0.01
N GLY A 150 26.50 -2.38 0.70
CA GLY A 150 26.63 -2.43 2.14
C GLY A 150 25.29 -2.15 2.83
N LEU A 151 25.03 -2.86 3.93
CA LEU A 151 23.80 -2.71 4.70
C LEU A 151 24.13 -2.58 6.19
N GLU A 152 23.86 -1.43 6.77
CA GLU A 152 24.01 -1.25 8.19
C GLU A 152 22.73 -1.74 8.92
N PRO A 153 22.82 -2.70 9.85
CA PRO A 153 21.64 -3.19 10.59
C PRO A 153 20.84 -2.07 11.27
N LYS A 154 21.53 -0.97 11.67
CA LYS A 154 20.87 0.20 12.24
C LYS A 154 19.94 0.93 11.26
N ALA A 155 20.20 0.86 9.93
CA ALA A 155 19.32 1.46 8.93
C ALA A 155 17.99 0.70 8.84
N LEU A 156 18.02 -0.64 8.85
CA LEU A 156 16.82 -1.46 8.93
C LEU A 156 16.03 -1.17 10.23
N ALA A 157 16.73 -1.06 11.36
CA ALA A 157 16.09 -0.72 12.64
C ALA A 157 15.47 0.68 12.61
N ALA A 158 16.12 1.67 11.97
CA ALA A 158 15.63 3.03 11.87
C ALA A 158 14.31 3.13 11.09
N VAL A 159 14.09 2.30 10.06
CA VAL A 159 12.80 2.19 9.36
C VAL A 159 11.70 1.76 10.35
N SER A 160 11.93 0.70 11.13
CA SER A 160 10.95 0.23 12.13
C SER A 160 10.66 1.29 13.18
N VAL A 161 11.69 1.94 13.74
CA VAL A 161 11.54 3.00 14.75
C VAL A 161 10.74 4.16 14.20
N LYS A 162 11.06 4.62 12.98
CA LYS A 162 10.34 5.69 12.30
C LYS A 162 8.88 5.33 12.09
N ASN A 163 8.59 4.17 11.49
CA ASN A 163 7.23 3.77 11.16
C ASN A 163 6.39 3.49 12.41
N ARG A 164 6.98 2.95 13.49
CA ARG A 164 6.30 2.81 14.80
C ARG A 164 5.98 4.17 15.43
N ARG A 165 6.87 5.14 15.32
CA ARG A 165 6.60 6.52 15.80
C ARG A 165 5.48 7.17 15.00
N HIS A 166 5.46 7.01 13.67
CA HIS A 166 4.38 7.49 12.82
C HIS A 166 3.05 6.81 13.15
N GLY A 167 3.05 5.48 13.30
CA GLY A 167 1.86 4.71 13.66
C GLY A 167 1.31 5.02 15.05
N ALA A 168 2.14 5.43 16.00
CA ALA A 168 1.68 5.88 17.31
C ALA A 168 0.79 7.14 17.22
N LEU A 169 0.94 7.93 16.14
CA LEU A 169 0.09 9.10 15.84
C LEU A 169 -1.17 8.73 15.04
N ASN A 170 -1.29 7.49 14.58
CA ASN A 170 -2.41 7.03 13.76
C ASN A 170 -3.41 6.22 14.60
N PRO A 171 -4.61 6.76 14.90
CA PRO A 171 -5.60 6.07 15.75
C PRO A 171 -6.16 4.78 15.12
N ARG A 172 -5.93 4.57 13.80
CA ARG A 172 -6.37 3.38 13.07
C ARG A 172 -5.31 2.30 12.99
N ALA A 173 -4.06 2.59 13.38
CA ALA A 173 -2.94 1.66 13.26
C ALA A 173 -3.09 0.45 14.18
N GLN A 174 -2.59 -0.69 13.68
CA GLN A 174 -2.52 -1.95 14.44
C GLN A 174 -1.58 -1.83 15.63
N HIS A 175 -0.46 -1.14 15.45
CA HIS A 175 0.58 -0.96 16.45
C HIS A 175 0.75 0.52 16.78
N GLY A 176 0.23 0.94 17.92
CA GLY A 176 0.30 2.33 18.39
C GLY A 176 1.42 2.60 19.41
N ALA A 177 2.36 1.67 19.61
CA ALA A 177 3.49 1.85 20.52
C ALA A 177 4.79 2.08 19.75
N GLU A 178 5.59 3.06 20.22
CA GLU A 178 6.95 3.28 19.75
C GLU A 178 7.86 2.12 20.18
N VAL A 179 8.96 1.94 19.46
CA VAL A 179 10.03 0.98 19.77
C VAL A 179 11.39 1.66 19.63
N THR A 180 12.40 1.14 20.31
CA THR A 180 13.79 1.59 20.16
C THR A 180 14.55 0.73 19.16
N ALA A 181 15.66 1.24 18.65
CA ALA A 181 16.52 0.49 17.73
C ALA A 181 17.09 -0.78 18.41
N GLU A 182 17.40 -0.70 19.71
CA GLU A 182 17.87 -1.84 20.50
C GLU A 182 16.82 -2.92 20.60
N GLU A 183 15.55 -2.57 20.86
CA GLU A 183 14.44 -3.53 20.87
C GLU A 183 14.22 -4.18 19.51
N VAL A 184 14.32 -3.42 18.43
CA VAL A 184 14.21 -3.94 17.05
C VAL A 184 15.29 -4.97 16.78
N LEU A 185 16.56 -4.61 17.03
CA LEU A 185 17.70 -5.46 16.75
C LEU A 185 17.77 -6.69 17.68
N ALA A 186 17.28 -6.58 18.93
CA ALA A 186 17.21 -7.68 19.88
C ALA A 186 15.99 -8.58 19.68
N SER A 187 15.03 -8.21 18.83
CA SER A 187 13.85 -9.02 18.59
C SER A 187 14.21 -10.33 17.87
N ARG A 188 13.34 -11.34 17.99
CA ARG A 188 13.60 -12.68 17.45
C ARG A 188 13.92 -12.63 15.95
N MET A 189 15.02 -13.29 15.55
CA MET A 189 15.35 -13.48 14.13
C MET A 189 14.23 -14.27 13.41
N VAL A 190 13.78 -13.75 12.28
CA VAL A 190 12.78 -14.40 11.41
C VAL A 190 13.46 -15.06 10.23
N ALA A 191 14.24 -14.28 9.47
CA ALA A 191 15.08 -14.75 8.36
C ALA A 191 16.26 -13.78 8.26
N ASP A 192 17.48 -14.25 8.48
CA ASP A 192 18.68 -13.40 8.53
C ASP A 192 18.84 -12.54 7.26
N PRO A 193 18.99 -11.18 7.38
CA PRO A 193 19.21 -10.39 8.61
C PRO A 193 17.94 -9.81 9.28
N LEU A 194 16.74 -10.22 8.88
CA LEU A 194 15.49 -9.62 9.33
C LEU A 194 15.01 -10.20 10.66
N THR A 195 14.80 -9.32 11.63
CA THR A 195 14.19 -9.64 12.92
C THR A 195 12.68 -9.41 12.92
N LEU A 196 11.97 -9.87 13.95
CA LEU A 196 10.51 -9.82 14.04
C LEU A 196 9.94 -8.40 13.88
N LEU A 197 10.54 -7.41 14.53
CA LEU A 197 10.07 -6.02 14.45
C LEU A 197 10.44 -5.31 13.13
N GLN A 198 11.13 -6.00 12.25
CA GLN A 198 11.44 -5.55 10.87
C GLN A 198 10.51 -6.17 9.82
N CYS A 199 9.54 -6.96 10.27
CA CYS A 199 8.53 -7.61 9.44
C CYS A 199 7.14 -7.09 9.80
N CYS A 200 6.27 -6.89 8.80
CA CYS A 200 4.86 -6.60 9.07
C CYS A 200 4.16 -7.81 9.71
N ASP A 201 3.12 -7.56 10.50
CA ASP A 201 2.24 -8.61 11.04
C ASP A 201 1.06 -8.84 10.10
N ILE A 202 0.41 -10.01 10.20
CA ILE A 202 -0.88 -10.24 9.55
C ILE A 202 -1.94 -9.30 10.13
N SER A 203 -2.85 -8.85 9.29
CA SER A 203 -3.84 -7.84 9.63
C SER A 203 -5.18 -8.12 8.96
N ASP A 204 -6.26 -7.74 9.62
CA ASP A 204 -7.60 -7.71 9.06
C ASP A 204 -8.01 -6.26 8.89
N ALA A 205 -8.52 -5.88 7.72
CA ALA A 205 -9.18 -4.60 7.48
C ALA A 205 -9.91 -4.61 6.13
N ALA A 206 -10.78 -3.61 5.96
CA ALA A 206 -11.28 -3.18 4.66
C ALA A 206 -10.96 -1.70 4.45
N THR A 207 -10.81 -1.31 3.19
CA THR A 207 -10.60 0.06 2.74
C THR A 207 -11.44 0.32 1.51
N ALA A 208 -12.00 1.53 1.40
CA ALA A 208 -12.83 1.91 0.28
C ALA A 208 -12.49 3.32 -0.20
N ALA A 209 -12.73 3.58 -1.49
CA ALA A 209 -12.62 4.90 -2.09
C ALA A 209 -13.71 5.08 -3.14
N VAL A 210 -14.32 6.26 -3.20
CA VAL A 210 -15.25 6.65 -4.24
C VAL A 210 -14.50 7.46 -5.29
N ILE A 211 -14.48 6.97 -6.53
CA ILE A 211 -13.78 7.60 -7.65
C ILE A 211 -14.80 8.14 -8.65
N GLY A 212 -14.60 9.36 -9.12
CA GLY A 212 -15.49 9.95 -10.13
C GLY A 212 -14.78 10.90 -11.09
N GLY A 213 -15.48 11.23 -12.20
CA GLY A 213 -14.94 12.04 -13.30
C GLY A 213 -15.21 13.54 -13.18
N GLU A 214 -16.20 13.93 -12.41
CA GLU A 214 -16.56 15.32 -12.19
C GLU A 214 -16.03 15.76 -10.82
N ARG A 215 -15.52 16.99 -10.78
CA ARG A 215 -15.15 17.59 -9.50
C ARG A 215 -16.42 17.93 -8.73
N GLY A 216 -16.60 17.32 -7.57
CA GLY A 216 -17.73 17.61 -6.67
C GLY A 216 -17.47 18.84 -5.80
N VAL A 217 -17.53 18.69 -4.50
CA VAL A 217 -17.20 19.73 -3.53
C VAL A 217 -15.70 19.84 -3.32
N GLY A 218 -15.18 20.99 -2.94
CA GLY A 218 -13.77 21.40 -2.95
C GLY A 218 -12.74 20.56 -2.16
N ARG A 219 -13.12 19.35 -1.71
CA ARG A 219 -12.24 18.38 -1.00
C ARG A 219 -11.74 17.25 -1.91
N ASP A 220 -12.18 17.20 -3.17
CA ASP A 220 -11.80 16.14 -4.09
C ASP A 220 -10.32 16.18 -4.41
N VAL A 221 -9.68 15.01 -4.34
CA VAL A 221 -8.26 14.86 -4.65
C VAL A 221 -8.11 14.28 -6.04
N ARG A 222 -7.40 15.00 -6.91
CA ARG A 222 -7.16 14.56 -8.29
C ARG A 222 -6.22 13.35 -8.30
N ILE A 223 -6.53 12.34 -9.10
CA ILE A 223 -5.61 11.25 -9.45
C ILE A 223 -4.84 11.71 -10.69
N ALA A 224 -3.67 12.32 -10.50
CA ALA A 224 -2.86 12.89 -11.55
C ALA A 224 -2.29 11.82 -12.47
N ALA A 225 -1.80 10.71 -11.90
CA ALA A 225 -1.31 9.56 -12.64
C ALA A 225 -1.60 8.25 -11.90
N SER A 226 -1.62 7.15 -12.66
CA SER A 226 -1.62 5.80 -12.09
C SER A 226 -1.02 4.82 -13.10
N ALA A 227 0.12 4.25 -12.78
CA ALA A 227 0.83 3.27 -13.59
C ALA A 227 0.80 1.89 -12.94
N LEU A 228 0.68 0.85 -13.76
CA LEU A 228 0.67 -0.56 -13.33
C LEU A 228 1.54 -1.38 -14.30
N ARG A 229 2.40 -2.22 -13.75
CA ARG A 229 3.10 -3.29 -14.51
C ARG A 229 3.17 -4.56 -13.66
N SER A 230 3.27 -5.72 -14.30
CA SER A 230 3.81 -6.94 -13.71
C SER A 230 5.32 -7.01 -13.91
N GLY A 231 6.00 -7.77 -13.05
CA GLY A 231 7.44 -7.99 -13.18
C GLY A 231 7.80 -8.83 -14.42
N GLU A 232 8.97 -8.56 -14.96
CA GLU A 232 9.61 -9.39 -15.95
C GLU A 232 10.22 -10.65 -15.29
N LEU A 233 10.73 -11.57 -16.08
CA LEU A 233 11.51 -12.70 -15.55
C LEU A 233 12.72 -12.14 -14.78
N TRP A 234 12.86 -12.58 -13.54
CA TRP A 234 13.97 -12.13 -12.68
C TRP A 234 15.34 -12.49 -13.29
N ASP A 235 16.13 -11.48 -13.59
CA ASP A 235 17.53 -11.66 -14.01
C ASP A 235 18.46 -11.60 -12.78
N HIS A 236 18.91 -12.76 -12.32
CA HIS A 236 19.85 -12.88 -11.22
C HIS A 236 21.21 -12.21 -11.47
N ARG A 237 21.48 -11.74 -12.70
CA ARG A 237 22.66 -10.93 -13.06
C ARG A 237 22.40 -9.44 -12.92
N SER A 238 21.15 -9.03 -12.64
CA SER A 238 20.82 -7.63 -12.39
C SER A 238 21.74 -7.01 -11.33
N THR A 239 22.08 -5.76 -11.52
CA THR A 239 22.86 -4.94 -10.57
C THR A 239 22.00 -4.37 -9.47
N HIS A 240 20.69 -4.69 -9.42
CA HIS A 240 19.75 -4.22 -8.41
C HIS A 240 19.18 -5.38 -7.58
N PRO A 241 18.63 -5.13 -6.39
CA PRO A 241 17.84 -6.11 -5.66
C PRO A 241 16.54 -6.45 -6.39
N TRP A 242 15.95 -7.61 -6.08
CA TRP A 242 14.63 -8.02 -6.58
C TRP A 242 13.57 -6.95 -6.27
N GLY A 243 12.68 -6.69 -7.22
CA GLY A 243 11.62 -5.70 -7.13
C GLY A 243 12.02 -4.29 -7.55
N TYR A 244 13.32 -3.95 -7.53
CA TYR A 244 13.77 -2.60 -7.85
C TYR A 244 13.41 -2.16 -9.27
N GLU A 245 13.73 -2.99 -10.27
CA GLU A 245 13.52 -2.62 -11.69
C GLU A 245 12.05 -2.47 -12.03
N LEU A 246 11.19 -3.34 -11.47
CA LEU A 246 9.75 -3.21 -11.59
C LEU A 246 9.27 -1.88 -10.98
N MET A 247 9.60 -1.59 -9.74
CA MET A 247 9.20 -0.36 -9.05
C MET A 247 9.70 0.88 -9.80
N ALA A 248 10.97 0.91 -10.21
CA ALA A 248 11.57 2.04 -10.93
C ALA A 248 10.89 2.27 -12.29
N GLY A 249 10.58 1.20 -13.03
CA GLY A 249 9.88 1.28 -14.30
C GLY A 249 8.46 1.82 -14.16
N VAL A 250 7.71 1.36 -13.15
CA VAL A 250 6.34 1.86 -12.89
C VAL A 250 6.37 3.31 -12.39
N ALA A 251 7.34 3.65 -11.54
CA ALA A 251 7.54 5.01 -11.06
C ALA A 251 7.82 5.97 -12.24
N ALA A 252 8.71 5.60 -13.15
CA ALA A 252 9.02 6.41 -14.33
C ALA A 252 7.78 6.67 -15.20
N ASP A 253 6.91 5.66 -15.40
CA ASP A 253 5.64 5.84 -16.13
C ASP A 253 4.72 6.82 -15.39
N ALA A 254 4.59 6.67 -14.07
CA ALA A 254 3.74 7.55 -13.26
C ALA A 254 4.24 9.00 -13.25
N TRP A 255 5.56 9.19 -13.11
CA TRP A 255 6.18 10.53 -13.17
C TRP A 255 5.97 11.18 -14.55
N HIS A 256 6.16 10.40 -15.61
CA HIS A 256 5.93 10.88 -16.98
C HIS A 256 4.47 11.28 -17.21
N GLU A 257 3.51 10.45 -16.80
CA GLU A 257 2.07 10.73 -16.93
C GLU A 257 1.66 11.97 -16.11
N ALA A 258 2.16 12.11 -14.89
CA ALA A 258 1.87 13.25 -14.03
C ALA A 258 2.58 14.54 -14.46
N GLY A 259 3.65 14.44 -15.24
CA GLY A 259 4.48 15.58 -15.66
C GLY A 259 5.33 16.17 -14.52
N ILE A 260 5.71 15.36 -13.54
CA ILE A 260 6.51 15.75 -12.36
C ILE A 260 7.66 14.78 -12.15
N GLY A 261 8.53 15.08 -11.18
CA GLY A 261 9.56 14.19 -10.69
C GLY A 261 9.40 13.88 -9.20
N PRO A 262 10.18 12.93 -8.65
CA PRO A 262 10.11 12.57 -7.23
C PRO A 262 10.42 13.74 -6.29
N GLY A 263 11.19 14.74 -6.75
CA GLY A 263 11.48 15.97 -5.98
C GLY A 263 10.29 16.91 -5.79
N ASP A 264 9.22 16.73 -6.56
CA ASP A 264 7.98 17.54 -6.49
C ASP A 264 6.94 16.93 -5.53
N VAL A 265 7.23 15.74 -4.98
CA VAL A 265 6.31 15.01 -4.09
C VAL A 265 6.57 15.41 -2.64
N ASP A 266 5.51 15.80 -1.94
CA ASP A 266 5.57 16.24 -0.53
C ASP A 266 5.47 15.07 0.45
N VAL A 267 4.78 13.98 0.09
CA VAL A 267 4.57 12.82 0.96
C VAL A 267 4.49 11.52 0.17
N PHE A 268 5.11 10.48 0.71
CA PHE A 268 5.10 9.14 0.12
C PHE A 268 4.45 8.12 1.05
N GLU A 269 3.67 7.21 0.49
CA GLU A 269 3.28 5.93 1.10
C GLU A 269 3.87 4.82 0.23
N VAL A 270 4.77 4.02 0.78
CA VAL A 270 5.47 2.94 0.06
C VAL A 270 5.22 1.58 0.70
N HIS A 271 5.50 0.52 -0.03
CA HIS A 271 5.29 -0.86 0.39
C HIS A 271 6.41 -1.37 1.31
N ASP A 272 6.31 -1.09 2.59
CA ASP A 272 7.25 -1.49 3.65
C ASP A 272 6.82 -2.78 4.38
N ALA A 273 6.43 -3.83 3.64
CA ALA A 273 6.10 -5.12 4.29
C ALA A 273 7.28 -5.65 5.13
N PHE A 274 8.49 -5.29 4.76
CA PHE A 274 9.74 -5.48 5.49
C PHE A 274 10.57 -4.21 5.39
N THR A 275 11.41 -3.96 6.38
CA THR A 275 12.19 -2.71 6.44
C THR A 275 13.06 -2.46 5.23
N ILE A 276 13.64 -3.51 4.64
CA ILE A 276 14.43 -3.40 3.41
C ILE A 276 13.55 -2.94 2.22
N GLY A 277 12.27 -3.27 2.21
CA GLY A 277 11.32 -2.84 1.19
C GLY A 277 11.20 -1.32 1.12
N GLU A 278 11.14 -0.62 2.27
CA GLU A 278 11.14 0.85 2.28
C GLU A 278 12.44 1.42 1.72
N ILE A 279 13.59 0.86 2.11
CA ILE A 279 14.89 1.31 1.62
C ILE A 279 14.95 1.20 0.09
N THR A 280 14.63 0.03 -0.46
CA THR A 280 14.65 -0.19 -1.91
C THR A 280 13.59 0.62 -2.66
N ALA A 281 12.41 0.81 -2.08
CA ALA A 281 11.35 1.63 -2.68
C ALA A 281 11.75 3.11 -2.77
N THR A 282 12.42 3.68 -1.74
CA THR A 282 12.88 5.08 -1.79
C THR A 282 13.91 5.30 -2.89
N GLU A 283 14.75 4.31 -3.19
CA GLU A 283 15.69 4.35 -4.30
C GLU A 283 14.99 4.17 -5.65
N ALA A 284 14.12 3.18 -5.77
CA ALA A 284 13.40 2.89 -7.01
C ALA A 284 12.45 4.03 -7.44
N LEU A 285 11.86 4.73 -6.48
CA LEU A 285 11.05 5.92 -6.73
C LEU A 285 11.88 7.17 -7.07
N GLY A 286 13.22 7.11 -6.92
CA GLY A 286 14.14 8.20 -7.23
C GLY A 286 14.18 9.28 -6.14
N ILE A 287 13.80 8.96 -4.90
CA ILE A 287 13.98 9.88 -3.75
C ILE A 287 15.47 9.99 -3.42
N THR A 288 16.21 8.93 -3.65
CA THR A 288 17.68 8.89 -3.58
C THR A 288 18.23 7.95 -4.66
N GLU A 289 19.52 8.02 -4.91
CA GLU A 289 20.20 7.11 -5.84
C GLU A 289 20.34 5.70 -5.24
N PRO A 290 20.50 4.65 -6.07
CA PRO A 290 20.75 3.29 -5.60
C PRO A 290 21.93 3.22 -4.61
N GLY A 291 21.71 2.56 -3.47
CA GLY A 291 22.65 2.48 -2.36
C GLY A 291 22.57 3.64 -1.36
N GLY A 292 21.78 4.68 -1.65
CA GLY A 292 21.61 5.84 -0.76
C GLY A 292 20.46 5.71 0.27
N GLY A 293 19.65 4.67 0.18
CA GLY A 293 18.44 4.53 1.02
C GLY A 293 18.74 4.37 2.51
N CYS A 294 19.87 3.71 2.86
CA CYS A 294 20.30 3.61 4.26
C CYS A 294 20.61 4.98 4.87
N ASP A 295 21.39 5.81 4.18
CA ASP A 295 21.72 7.14 4.64
C ASP A 295 20.48 8.05 4.68
N LEU A 296 19.59 7.89 3.72
CA LEU A 296 18.35 8.64 3.65
C LEU A 296 17.50 8.45 4.91
N VAL A 297 17.28 7.21 5.35
CA VAL A 297 16.49 6.95 6.57
C VAL A 297 17.23 7.38 7.83
N LEU A 298 18.55 7.14 7.91
CA LEU A 298 19.36 7.48 9.07
C LEU A 298 19.50 8.99 9.29
N SER A 299 19.45 9.80 8.21
CA SER A 299 19.47 11.25 8.29
C SER A 299 18.16 11.87 8.82
N GLY A 300 17.08 11.07 8.93
CA GLY A 300 15.76 11.56 9.30
C GLY A 300 14.99 12.25 8.16
N HIS A 301 15.51 12.23 6.94
CA HIS A 301 14.91 12.86 5.76
C HIS A 301 13.48 12.35 5.49
N THR A 302 13.23 11.06 5.76
CA THR A 302 11.96 10.38 5.53
C THR A 302 11.02 10.38 6.75
N ALA A 303 11.43 10.96 7.86
CA ALA A 303 10.59 11.07 9.06
C ALA A 303 9.56 12.20 8.93
N LEU A 304 8.50 12.18 9.73
CA LEU A 304 7.61 13.33 9.90
C LEU A 304 8.44 14.55 10.37
N GLY A 305 8.27 15.67 9.68
CA GLY A 305 9.12 16.86 9.84
C GLY A 305 10.43 16.83 9.06
N GLY A 306 10.77 15.73 8.41
CA GLY A 306 11.85 15.65 7.43
C GLY A 306 11.44 16.28 6.10
N ARG A 307 12.35 16.26 5.12
CA ARG A 307 12.11 16.93 3.83
C ARG A 307 11.08 16.22 2.97
N GLN A 308 11.05 14.89 2.96
CA GLN A 308 10.11 14.07 2.19
C GLN A 308 9.63 12.89 3.06
N PRO A 309 8.62 13.11 3.91
CA PRO A 309 8.09 12.06 4.77
C PRO A 309 7.62 10.83 3.99
N VAL A 310 8.05 9.66 4.46
CA VAL A 310 7.68 8.36 3.94
C VAL A 310 6.89 7.60 5.00
N ASN A 311 5.74 7.05 4.61
CA ASN A 311 4.86 6.28 5.47
C ASN A 311 4.39 7.06 6.73
N PRO A 312 3.83 8.28 6.60
CA PRO A 312 3.26 8.99 7.74
C PRO A 312 2.12 8.22 8.42
N SER A 313 1.45 7.30 7.69
CA SER A 313 0.45 6.38 8.27
C SER A 313 1.02 5.41 9.30
N GLY A 314 2.35 5.23 9.36
CA GLY A 314 3.06 4.18 10.06
C GLY A 314 3.46 3.02 9.14
N GLY A 315 3.12 3.09 7.86
CA GLY A 315 3.42 2.06 6.87
C GLY A 315 2.76 0.70 7.21
N LEU A 316 3.13 -0.32 6.49
CA LEU A 316 2.64 -1.67 6.70
C LEU A 316 3.17 -2.26 8.03
N LEU A 317 4.37 -1.83 8.44
CA LEU A 317 5.02 -2.25 9.68
C LEU A 317 4.27 -1.82 10.95
N SER A 318 3.53 -0.72 10.91
CA SER A 318 2.84 -0.20 12.09
C SER A 318 1.33 -0.04 11.87
N ARG A 319 0.90 0.55 10.75
CA ARG A 319 -0.52 0.65 10.41
C ARG A 319 -1.15 -0.73 10.28
N GLY A 320 -0.46 -1.68 9.66
CA GLY A 320 -0.92 -3.02 9.37
C GLY A 320 -0.94 -3.32 7.87
N HIS A 321 -0.90 -4.62 7.53
CA HIS A 321 -0.80 -5.10 6.15
C HIS A 321 -1.89 -6.13 5.81
N PRO A 322 -3.17 -5.71 5.71
CA PRO A 322 -4.22 -6.55 5.13
C PRO A 322 -4.06 -6.54 3.59
N LEU A 323 -3.51 -7.62 3.01
CA LEU A 323 -2.98 -7.65 1.65
C LEU A 323 -3.91 -6.98 0.63
N GLY A 324 -5.13 -7.49 0.49
CA GLY A 324 -6.11 -6.98 -0.48
C GLY A 324 -6.56 -5.53 -0.24
N ALA A 325 -6.40 -5.01 0.99
CA ALA A 325 -6.82 -3.66 1.37
C ALA A 325 -5.67 -2.63 1.41
N THR A 326 -4.42 -3.07 1.29
CA THR A 326 -3.23 -2.24 1.55
C THR A 326 -3.14 -1.03 0.64
N GLY A 327 -3.29 -1.19 -0.67
CA GLY A 327 -3.10 -0.09 -1.62
C GLY A 327 -4.11 1.05 -1.43
N LEU A 328 -5.38 0.75 -1.22
CA LEU A 328 -6.38 1.78 -0.89
C LEU A 328 -6.15 2.40 0.50
N ALA A 329 -5.56 1.67 1.45
CA ALA A 329 -5.20 2.24 2.74
C ALA A 329 -4.08 3.29 2.62
N GLN A 330 -3.11 3.06 1.74
CA GLN A 330 -2.08 4.04 1.40
C GLN A 330 -2.69 5.27 0.69
N VAL A 331 -3.61 5.02 -0.25
CA VAL A 331 -4.35 6.10 -0.93
C VAL A 331 -5.20 6.92 0.06
N ALA A 332 -5.89 6.28 1.00
CA ALA A 332 -6.67 6.97 2.02
C ALA A 332 -5.79 7.90 2.88
N GLU A 333 -4.60 7.42 3.29
CA GLU A 333 -3.65 8.28 4.00
C GLU A 333 -3.22 9.47 3.14
N ALA A 334 -2.83 9.24 1.90
CA ALA A 334 -2.44 10.30 0.97
C ALA A 334 -3.56 11.35 0.80
N VAL A 335 -4.82 10.90 0.68
CA VAL A 335 -5.99 11.79 0.59
C VAL A 335 -6.16 12.64 1.86
N TRP A 336 -6.06 12.04 3.05
CA TRP A 336 -6.12 12.79 4.32
C TRP A 336 -4.98 13.80 4.44
N GLN A 337 -3.76 13.44 4.02
CA GLN A 337 -2.62 14.36 4.01
C GLN A 337 -2.87 15.57 3.10
N LEU A 338 -3.34 15.35 1.88
CA LEU A 338 -3.61 16.41 0.90
C LEU A 338 -4.80 17.30 1.30
N ARG A 339 -5.72 16.80 2.11
CA ARG A 339 -6.85 17.55 2.65
C ARG A 339 -6.55 18.27 3.97
N GLY A 340 -5.40 18.03 4.60
CA GLY A 340 -5.09 18.56 5.93
C GLY A 340 -5.86 17.86 7.05
N GLU A 341 -6.26 16.61 6.86
CA GLU A 341 -7.12 15.82 7.75
C GLU A 341 -6.37 14.70 8.49
N ALA A 342 -5.05 14.61 8.33
CA ALA A 342 -4.25 13.54 8.93
C ALA A 342 -3.99 13.72 10.45
N GLY A 343 -4.46 14.80 11.05
CA GLY A 343 -4.35 15.05 12.49
C GLY A 343 -2.89 15.16 12.96
N ALA A 344 -2.52 14.45 14.01
CA ALA A 344 -1.19 14.56 14.62
C ALA A 344 -0.02 14.12 13.70
N ARG A 345 -0.31 13.39 12.61
CA ARG A 345 0.67 12.94 11.62
C ARG A 345 0.67 13.77 10.34
N GLN A 346 0.03 14.94 10.36
CA GLN A 346 -0.08 15.81 9.19
C GLN A 346 1.28 16.29 8.70
N VAL A 347 1.52 16.13 7.40
CA VAL A 347 2.60 16.79 6.66
C VAL A 347 2.11 18.16 6.24
N GLU A 348 2.63 19.19 6.87
CA GLU A 348 2.19 20.55 6.65
C GLU A 348 2.42 21.02 5.21
N GLY A 349 1.37 21.56 4.59
CA GLY A 349 1.42 22.11 3.25
C GLY A 349 1.53 21.08 2.11
N ALA A 350 1.30 19.79 2.39
CA ALA A 350 1.32 18.75 1.37
C ALA A 350 0.28 19.03 0.25
N ARG A 351 0.74 18.98 -1.00
CA ARG A 351 -0.06 19.22 -2.21
C ARG A 351 0.04 18.09 -3.21
N VAL A 352 1.13 17.33 -3.17
CA VAL A 352 1.38 16.19 -4.03
C VAL A 352 1.78 14.99 -3.19
N ALA A 353 1.08 13.89 -3.37
CA ALA A 353 1.38 12.62 -2.73
C ALA A 353 1.65 11.53 -3.77
N ALA A 354 2.56 10.61 -3.45
CA ALA A 354 2.77 9.41 -4.24
C ALA A 354 2.58 8.16 -3.38
N VAL A 355 1.91 7.19 -3.96
CA VAL A 355 1.62 5.90 -3.34
C VAL A 355 2.25 4.81 -4.20
N GLU A 356 3.08 3.97 -3.61
CA GLU A 356 3.63 2.78 -4.24
C GLU A 356 3.14 1.54 -3.50
N THR A 357 2.64 0.57 -4.26
CA THR A 357 2.20 -0.73 -3.71
C THR A 357 2.73 -1.85 -4.58
N MET A 358 3.53 -2.73 -4.01
CA MET A 358 4.08 -3.89 -4.70
C MET A 358 3.39 -5.18 -4.24
N GLY A 359 2.95 -6.00 -5.18
CA GLY A 359 2.49 -7.36 -4.95
C GLY A 359 3.58 -8.37 -5.31
N GLY A 360 3.85 -9.30 -4.41
CA GLY A 360 4.86 -10.33 -4.62
C GLY A 360 4.30 -11.73 -4.45
N GLY A 361 5.12 -12.74 -4.71
CA GLY A 361 4.85 -14.14 -4.37
C GLY A 361 4.96 -15.16 -5.49
N THR A 362 4.97 -14.77 -6.76
CA THR A 362 5.18 -15.72 -7.87
C THR A 362 6.67 -15.92 -8.13
N ALA A 363 7.09 -17.19 -8.18
CA ALA A 363 8.49 -17.55 -8.43
C ALA A 363 8.99 -17.09 -9.80
N GLY A 364 10.24 -16.67 -9.85
CA GLY A 364 10.96 -16.40 -11.08
C GLY A 364 10.60 -15.09 -11.80
N ILE A 365 9.75 -14.24 -11.22
CA ILE A 365 9.46 -12.91 -11.75
C ILE A 365 9.80 -11.82 -10.72
N ASP A 366 9.97 -10.60 -11.21
CA ASP A 366 10.34 -9.43 -10.39
C ASP A 366 9.12 -8.78 -9.68
N GLY A 367 8.17 -9.59 -9.24
CA GLY A 367 6.93 -9.20 -8.58
C GLY A 367 5.68 -9.47 -9.41
N ASN A 368 4.55 -9.76 -8.77
CA ASN A 368 3.27 -10.03 -9.45
C ASN A 368 2.71 -8.77 -10.11
N GLY A 369 2.84 -7.65 -9.43
CA GLY A 369 2.39 -6.36 -9.91
C GLY A 369 2.87 -5.23 -9.01
N CYS A 370 3.18 -4.09 -9.61
CA CYS A 370 3.47 -2.86 -8.89
C CYS A 370 2.55 -1.75 -9.42
N VAL A 371 2.01 -0.96 -8.52
CA VAL A 371 1.19 0.22 -8.86
C VAL A 371 1.80 1.45 -8.20
N VAL A 372 1.99 2.50 -9.01
CA VAL A 372 2.34 3.83 -8.50
C VAL A 372 1.22 4.79 -8.85
N VAL A 373 0.69 5.47 -7.83
CA VAL A 373 -0.39 6.48 -7.98
C VAL A 373 0.15 7.83 -7.55
N VAL A 374 -0.09 8.86 -8.35
CA VAL A 374 0.21 10.26 -8.02
C VAL A 374 -1.10 11.00 -7.79
N LEU A 375 -1.21 11.65 -6.63
CA LEU A 375 -2.39 12.36 -6.17
C LEU A 375 -2.09 13.85 -5.96
N GLY A 376 -3.08 14.72 -6.24
CA GLY A 376 -2.92 16.17 -6.08
C GLY A 376 -2.43 16.85 -7.37
N GLY A 377 -1.78 18.03 -7.24
CA GLY A 377 -1.26 18.84 -8.35
C GLY A 377 -2.22 19.92 -8.82
#